data_5f7fe993673231f13ab97737e36a5939
#
_entry.id   5f7fe993673231f13ab97737e36a5939
#
_cell.length_a   1.000
_cell.length_b   1.000
_cell.length_c   1.000
_cell.angle_alpha   90.00
_cell.angle_beta   90.00
_cell.angle_gamma   90.00
#
_symmetry.space_group_name_H-M   'P 1'
#
loop_
_entity.id
_entity.type
_entity.pdbx_description
1 polymer ?
#
loop_
_entity_poly.entity_id
_entity_poly.type
_entity_poly.pdbx_seq_one_letter_code
_entity_poly.pdbx_strand_id
1 'polypeptide(L)'
;MHKSFIVAVICDSTSVKPQYLRKRFSTFNNSLIEFRNWLLANDCQNVCMESTGKYYVPVYNALEGYISNVVVANPKWVKVIKGEKDDNKDAKWIADLFKMGLVRSSYIPSKDFSILREFTRYRYKLTTTKSSEKNRFTNALTVGN
;
A
#
# COMPACT_ATOMS: atom_id res chain seq x y z
N MET A 1 3.30 2.19 -5.64
CA MET A 1 3.55 0.73 -5.48
C MET A 1 2.94 -0.06 -6.61
N HIS A 2 3.66 -1.04 -7.16
CA HIS A 2 3.20 -1.96 -8.20
C HIS A 2 2.95 -3.36 -7.63
N LYS A 3 2.26 -4.21 -8.41
CA LYS A 3 2.04 -5.62 -8.04
C LYS A 3 3.36 -6.39 -7.89
N SER A 4 4.36 -6.11 -8.71
CA SER A 4 5.59 -6.88 -8.84
C SER A 4 6.83 -6.23 -8.23
N PHE A 5 6.79 -4.94 -7.92
CA PHE A 5 7.92 -4.21 -7.35
C PHE A 5 7.52 -2.99 -6.52
N ILE A 6 8.43 -2.55 -5.69
CA ILE A 6 8.39 -1.28 -4.95
C ILE A 6 9.63 -0.46 -5.26
N VAL A 7 9.46 0.85 -5.32
CA VAL A 7 10.57 1.81 -5.33
C VAL A 7 10.60 2.48 -3.97
N ALA A 8 11.72 2.43 -3.30
CA ALA A 8 11.93 3.04 -1.99
C ALA A 8 12.98 4.15 -2.06
N VAL A 9 12.73 5.19 -1.28
CA VAL A 9 13.63 6.33 -1.12
C VAL A 9 13.80 6.59 0.37
N ILE A 10 15.04 6.54 0.86
CA ILE A 10 15.41 7.05 2.19
C ILE A 10 15.84 8.49 2.03
N CYS A 11 15.29 9.37 2.84
CA CYS A 11 15.70 10.76 2.97
C CYS A 11 16.47 10.93 4.27
N ASP A 12 17.78 11.13 4.19
CA ASP A 12 18.59 11.54 5.33
C ASP A 12 18.39 13.04 5.57
N SER A 13 17.89 13.38 6.75
CA SER A 13 17.59 14.75 7.16
C SER A 13 18.62 15.33 8.13
N THR A 14 19.69 14.61 8.46
CA THR A 14 20.71 15.06 9.40
C THR A 14 21.62 16.14 8.81
N SER A 15 21.76 16.14 7.48
CA SER A 15 22.60 17.09 6.74
C SER A 15 21.84 18.34 6.31
N VAL A 16 22.54 19.47 6.16
CA VAL A 16 21.98 20.76 5.66
C VAL A 16 21.32 20.58 4.27
N LYS A 17 21.88 19.69 3.44
CA LYS A 17 21.25 19.27 2.17
C LYS A 17 20.76 17.84 2.31
N PRO A 18 19.45 17.56 2.12
CA PRO A 18 18.94 16.21 2.24
C PRO A 18 19.57 15.29 1.19
N GLN A 19 20.11 14.16 1.66
CA GLN A 19 20.59 13.09 0.78
C GLN A 19 19.50 12.06 0.57
N TYR A 20 19.44 11.51 -0.64
CA TYR A 20 18.42 10.53 -1.02
C TYR A 20 19.08 9.24 -1.49
N LEU A 21 18.83 8.15 -0.77
CA LEU A 21 19.18 6.80 -1.19
C LEU A 21 17.99 6.15 -1.85
N ARG A 22 18.17 5.61 -3.07
CA ARG A 22 17.09 4.98 -3.84
C ARG A 22 17.42 3.53 -4.10
N LYS A 23 16.40 2.68 -3.93
CA LYS A 23 16.54 1.26 -4.29
C LYS A 23 15.19 0.69 -4.73
N ARG A 24 15.23 -0.24 -5.68
CA ARG A 24 14.07 -1.00 -6.17
C ARG A 24 14.13 -2.41 -5.62
N PHE A 25 12.98 -2.91 -5.16
CA PHE A 25 12.83 -4.25 -4.62
C PHE A 25 11.65 -4.95 -5.30
N SER A 26 11.70 -6.27 -5.43
CA SER A 26 10.56 -7.08 -5.80
C SER A 26 9.58 -7.19 -4.64
N THR A 27 8.32 -7.57 -4.92
CA THR A 27 7.30 -7.84 -3.90
C THR A 27 7.29 -9.28 -3.40
N PHE A 28 8.26 -10.12 -3.82
CA PHE A 28 8.43 -11.46 -3.27
C PHE A 28 9.03 -11.41 -1.86
N ASN A 29 8.68 -12.38 -1.01
CA ASN A 29 9.04 -12.40 0.42
C ASN A 29 10.54 -12.17 0.68
N ASN A 30 11.43 -12.84 -0.05
CA ASN A 30 12.87 -12.67 0.14
C ASN A 30 13.32 -11.22 -0.11
N SER A 31 12.76 -10.59 -1.16
CA SER A 31 13.10 -9.21 -1.48
C SER A 31 12.47 -8.20 -0.51
N LEU A 32 11.34 -8.53 0.11
CA LEU A 32 10.76 -7.72 1.21
C LEU A 32 11.61 -7.82 2.49
N ILE A 33 12.22 -8.98 2.75
CA ILE A 33 13.20 -9.14 3.83
C ILE A 33 14.46 -8.31 3.54
N GLU A 34 14.96 -8.32 2.31
CA GLU A 34 16.07 -7.46 1.88
C GLU A 34 15.72 -5.96 2.03
N PHE A 35 14.51 -5.58 1.66
CA PHE A 35 14.02 -4.22 1.84
C PHE A 35 14.03 -3.80 3.31
N ARG A 36 13.48 -4.62 4.19
CA ARG A 36 13.52 -4.39 5.64
C ARG A 36 14.95 -4.25 6.17
N ASN A 37 15.83 -5.18 5.79
CA ASN A 37 17.22 -5.15 6.23
C ASN A 37 17.95 -3.91 5.70
N TRP A 38 17.65 -3.46 4.49
CA TRP A 38 18.19 -2.22 3.94
C TRP A 38 17.73 -0.99 4.72
N LEU A 39 16.47 -0.93 5.17
CA LEU A 39 15.99 0.14 6.04
C LEU A 39 16.72 0.14 7.38
N LEU A 40 16.85 -1.02 8.02
CA LEU A 40 17.54 -1.17 9.31
C LEU A 40 19.02 -0.81 9.22
N ALA A 41 19.70 -1.21 8.14
CA ALA A 41 21.11 -0.88 7.91
C ALA A 41 21.37 0.63 7.70
N ASN A 42 20.32 1.40 7.35
CA ASN A 42 20.38 2.85 7.23
C ASN A 42 19.68 3.58 8.40
N ASP A 43 19.44 2.91 9.51
CA ASP A 43 18.78 3.45 10.71
C ASP A 43 17.43 4.13 10.41
N CYS A 44 16.73 3.65 9.39
CA CYS A 44 15.44 4.21 8.95
C CYS A 44 14.28 3.64 9.75
N GLN A 45 13.88 4.30 10.82
CA GLN A 45 12.81 3.90 11.74
C GLN A 45 11.45 4.48 11.40
N ASN A 46 11.35 5.34 10.39
CA ASN A 46 10.12 5.98 9.97
C ASN A 46 9.87 5.69 8.48
N VAL A 47 8.79 4.99 8.17
CA VAL A 47 8.44 4.61 6.81
C VAL A 47 7.05 5.09 6.46
N CYS A 48 6.91 5.70 5.29
CA CYS A 48 5.62 6.07 4.72
C CYS A 48 5.41 5.35 3.39
N MET A 49 4.23 4.79 3.19
CA MET A 49 3.84 4.13 1.96
C MET A 49 2.41 4.50 1.55
N GLU A 50 2.14 4.49 0.25
CA GLU A 50 0.81 4.73 -0.30
C GLU A 50 -0.05 3.47 -0.25
N SER A 51 -1.34 3.61 0.14
CA SER A 51 -2.31 2.52 0.21
C SER A 51 -2.91 2.16 -1.16
N THR A 52 -2.06 1.86 -2.15
CA THR A 52 -2.54 1.45 -3.49
C THR A 52 -3.14 0.04 -3.44
N GLY A 53 -4.47 -0.05 -3.49
CA GLY A 53 -5.20 -1.32 -3.43
C GLY A 53 -4.81 -2.17 -2.22
N LYS A 54 -4.47 -3.45 -2.46
CA LYS A 54 -3.97 -4.38 -1.43
C LYS A 54 -2.44 -4.58 -1.48
N TYR A 55 -1.74 -3.91 -2.39
CA TYR A 55 -0.31 -4.13 -2.63
C TYR A 55 0.57 -3.65 -1.47
N TYR A 56 0.09 -2.73 -0.64
CA TYR A 56 0.81 -2.28 0.56
C TYR A 56 0.82 -3.34 1.68
N VAL A 57 -0.16 -4.24 1.73
CA VAL A 57 -0.34 -5.18 2.86
C VAL A 57 0.88 -6.10 3.07
N PRO A 58 1.43 -6.79 2.05
CA PRO A 58 2.63 -7.60 2.23
C PRO A 58 3.84 -6.79 2.69
N VAL A 59 3.97 -5.55 2.18
CA VAL A 59 5.06 -4.64 2.54
C VAL A 59 4.92 -4.19 3.99
N TYR A 60 3.71 -3.79 4.39
CA TYR A 60 3.39 -3.42 5.77
C TYR A 60 3.71 -4.57 6.74
N ASN A 61 3.22 -5.77 6.45
CA ASN A 61 3.45 -6.96 7.29
C ASN A 61 4.95 -7.32 7.41
N ALA A 62 5.76 -7.08 6.37
CA ALA A 62 7.20 -7.32 6.42
C ALA A 62 7.96 -6.31 7.30
N LEU A 63 7.39 -5.13 7.54
CA LEU A 63 7.97 -4.07 8.36
C LEU A 63 7.40 -4.03 9.78
N GLU A 64 6.17 -4.49 9.97
CA GLU A 64 5.50 -4.51 11.28
C GLU A 64 6.32 -5.26 12.32
N GLY A 65 6.53 -4.63 13.48
CA GLY A 65 7.35 -5.17 14.57
C GLY A 65 8.88 -4.99 14.41
N TYR A 66 9.36 -4.53 13.26
CA TYR A 66 10.79 -4.25 13.00
C TYR A 66 11.08 -2.75 12.84
N ILE A 67 10.14 -2.00 12.29
CA ILE A 67 10.24 -0.57 12.08
C ILE A 67 9.30 0.14 13.07
N SER A 68 9.81 1.12 13.79
CA SER A 68 9.09 1.76 14.88
C SER A 68 7.84 2.52 14.44
N ASN A 69 7.88 3.15 13.26
CA ASN A 69 6.78 3.94 12.74
C ASN A 69 6.52 3.65 11.26
N VAL A 70 5.45 2.91 10.97
CA VAL A 70 5.03 2.58 9.61
C VAL A 70 3.69 3.26 9.32
N VAL A 71 3.71 4.27 8.47
CA VAL A 71 2.55 5.07 8.07
C VAL A 71 2.06 4.63 6.69
N VAL A 72 0.78 4.33 6.59
CA VAL A 72 0.10 4.08 5.31
C VAL A 72 -0.75 5.28 4.95
N ALA A 73 -0.41 5.96 3.86
CA ALA A 73 -1.07 7.17 3.41
C ALA A 73 -2.15 6.89 2.36
N ASN A 74 -3.26 7.61 2.42
CA ASN A 74 -4.26 7.56 1.36
C ASN A 74 -3.72 8.25 0.10
N PRO A 75 -3.82 7.61 -1.09
CA PRO A 75 -3.38 8.19 -2.37
C PRO A 75 -3.89 9.60 -2.64
N LYS A 76 -5.10 9.91 -2.16
CA LYS A 76 -5.72 11.23 -2.33
C LYS A 76 -4.86 12.37 -1.74
N TRP A 77 -4.11 12.09 -0.67
CA TRP A 77 -3.33 13.09 0.06
C TRP A 77 -1.86 13.16 -0.35
N VAL A 78 -1.35 12.14 -1.02
CA VAL A 78 0.06 12.05 -1.42
C VAL A 78 0.27 12.10 -2.93
N LYS A 79 -0.82 12.29 -3.70
CA LYS A 79 -0.76 12.34 -5.17
C LYS A 79 -0.02 13.58 -5.64
N VAL A 80 0.97 13.39 -6.51
CA VAL A 80 1.69 14.49 -7.18
C VAL A 80 0.71 15.28 -8.04
N ILE A 81 0.76 16.61 -7.91
CA ILE A 81 0.00 17.53 -8.74
C ILE A 81 0.67 17.59 -10.11
N LYS A 82 -0.01 17.08 -11.13
CA LYS A 82 0.32 17.09 -12.58
C LYS A 82 1.82 17.18 -12.96
N GLY A 83 2.36 16.10 -13.48
CA GLY A 83 3.68 15.98 -14.08
C GLY A 83 3.84 14.61 -14.73
N GLU A 84 4.97 14.37 -15.41
CA GLU A 84 5.31 13.04 -15.90
C GLU A 84 5.38 12.06 -14.74
N LYS A 85 4.61 10.96 -14.84
CA LYS A 85 4.58 9.88 -13.88
C LYS A 85 5.92 9.14 -13.89
N ASP A 86 6.69 9.33 -12.82
CA ASP A 86 7.92 8.58 -12.57
C ASP A 86 7.89 8.05 -11.12
N ASP A 87 7.95 6.74 -10.96
CA ASP A 87 7.93 6.09 -9.65
C ASP A 87 9.03 6.60 -8.70
N ASN A 88 10.17 7.04 -9.23
CA ASN A 88 11.26 7.61 -8.44
C ASN A 88 10.90 9.01 -7.92
N LYS A 89 10.25 9.83 -8.75
CA LYS A 89 9.76 11.17 -8.36
C LYS A 89 8.65 11.02 -7.32
N ASP A 90 7.74 10.08 -7.52
CA ASP A 90 6.64 9.81 -6.60
C ASP A 90 7.15 9.32 -5.23
N ALA A 91 8.12 8.41 -5.18
CA ALA A 91 8.69 7.93 -3.93
C ALA A 91 9.44 9.04 -3.18
N LYS A 92 10.20 9.89 -3.89
CA LYS A 92 10.86 11.05 -3.29
C LYS A 92 9.85 12.04 -2.73
N TRP A 93 8.80 12.34 -3.49
CA TRP A 93 7.74 13.25 -3.07
C TRP A 93 7.04 12.79 -1.80
N ILE A 94 6.73 11.51 -1.69
CA ILE A 94 6.14 10.91 -0.47
C ILE A 94 7.10 11.08 0.72
N ALA A 95 8.40 10.86 0.52
CA ALA A 95 9.41 11.03 1.57
C ALA A 95 9.49 12.49 2.04
N ASP A 96 9.46 13.45 1.11
CA ASP A 96 9.50 14.87 1.43
C ASP A 96 8.24 15.32 2.19
N LEU A 97 7.04 14.91 1.75
CA LEU A 97 5.79 15.19 2.45
C LEU A 97 5.77 14.57 3.86
N PHE A 98 6.29 13.35 4.00
CA PHE A 98 6.33 12.66 5.28
C PHE A 98 7.28 13.36 6.25
N LYS A 99 8.47 13.76 5.79
CA LYS A 99 9.43 14.56 6.55
C LYS A 99 8.83 15.87 7.06
N MET A 100 7.99 16.53 6.26
CA MET A 100 7.32 17.78 6.62
C MET A 100 6.12 17.57 7.56
N GLY A 101 5.76 16.34 7.92
CA GLY A 101 4.58 16.04 8.74
C GLY A 101 3.24 16.25 8.00
N LEU A 102 3.26 16.37 6.67
CA LEU A 102 2.06 16.67 5.87
C LEU A 102 1.27 15.42 5.47
N VAL A 103 1.74 14.23 5.85
CA VAL A 103 1.08 12.97 5.51
C VAL A 103 0.08 12.59 6.60
N ARG A 104 -1.18 12.46 6.21
CA ARG A 104 -2.22 11.91 7.08
C ARG A 104 -2.24 10.39 7.00
N SER A 105 -2.06 9.71 8.15
CA SER A 105 -2.10 8.25 8.19
C SER A 105 -3.52 7.73 7.97
N SER A 106 -3.62 6.62 7.24
CA SER A 106 -4.83 5.81 7.15
C SER A 106 -4.92 4.89 8.37
N TYR A 107 -6.11 4.65 8.86
CA TYR A 107 -6.33 3.65 9.88
C TYR A 107 -6.05 2.25 9.36
N ILE A 108 -5.15 1.53 9.99
CA ILE A 108 -4.86 0.12 9.72
C ILE A 108 -5.56 -0.70 10.82
N PRO A 109 -6.58 -1.50 10.47
CA PRO A 109 -7.25 -2.35 11.45
C PRO A 109 -6.33 -3.45 11.94
N SER A 110 -6.56 -3.93 13.15
CA SER A 110 -5.87 -5.12 13.66
C SER A 110 -6.09 -6.33 12.74
N LYS A 111 -5.22 -7.32 12.86
CA LYS A 111 -5.24 -8.53 12.02
C LYS A 111 -6.60 -9.25 12.08
N ASP A 112 -7.17 -9.36 13.27
CA ASP A 112 -8.47 -10.03 13.48
C ASP A 112 -9.61 -9.27 12.80
N PHE A 113 -9.65 -7.95 12.94
CA PHE A 113 -10.62 -7.11 12.25
C PHE A 113 -10.44 -7.13 10.73
N SER A 114 -9.20 -7.24 10.25
CA SER A 114 -8.92 -7.38 8.82
C SER A 114 -9.49 -8.68 8.27
N ILE A 115 -9.31 -9.80 8.98
CA ILE A 115 -9.85 -11.11 8.64
C ILE A 115 -11.38 -11.06 8.65
N LEU A 116 -12.00 -10.51 9.69
CA LEU A 116 -13.45 -10.39 9.79
C LEU A 116 -14.03 -9.55 8.63
N ARG A 117 -13.37 -8.45 8.26
CA ARG A 117 -13.76 -7.64 7.09
C ARG A 117 -13.68 -8.42 5.77
N GLU A 118 -12.67 -9.25 5.59
CA GLU A 118 -12.56 -10.09 4.39
C GLU A 118 -13.72 -11.09 4.31
N PHE A 119 -14.04 -11.78 5.41
CA PHE A 119 -15.16 -12.72 5.45
C PHE A 119 -16.52 -12.05 5.21
N THR A 120 -16.77 -10.91 5.83
CA THR A 120 -18.04 -10.20 5.65
C THR A 120 -18.19 -9.67 4.22
N ARG A 121 -17.12 -9.14 3.62
CA ARG A 121 -17.10 -8.71 2.22
C ARG A 121 -17.29 -9.88 1.25
N TYR A 122 -16.65 -11.01 1.52
CA TYR A 122 -16.79 -12.22 0.71
C TYR A 122 -18.22 -12.75 0.76
N ARG A 123 -18.82 -12.84 1.97
CA ARG A 123 -20.22 -13.22 2.15
C ARG A 123 -21.15 -12.29 1.35
N TYR A 124 -20.97 -10.99 1.46
CA TYR A 124 -21.75 -10.00 0.70
C TYR A 124 -21.64 -10.24 -0.81
N LYS A 125 -20.44 -10.45 -1.31
CA LYS A 125 -20.19 -10.73 -2.73
C LYS A 125 -20.90 -12.02 -3.19
N LEU A 126 -20.82 -13.09 -2.41
CA LEU A 126 -21.52 -14.34 -2.72
C LEU A 126 -23.03 -14.14 -2.77
N THR A 127 -23.62 -13.41 -1.82
CA THR A 127 -25.06 -13.11 -1.79
C THR A 127 -25.49 -12.32 -3.03
N THR A 128 -24.70 -11.30 -3.40
CA THR A 128 -24.97 -10.48 -4.60
C THR A 128 -24.85 -11.32 -5.88
N THR A 129 -23.83 -12.16 -5.98
CA THR A 129 -23.66 -13.08 -7.13
C THR A 129 -24.86 -14.04 -7.24
N LYS A 130 -25.25 -14.66 -6.12
CA LYS A 130 -26.44 -15.54 -6.08
C LYS A 130 -27.69 -14.83 -6.60
N SER A 131 -27.93 -13.59 -6.17
CA SER A 131 -29.11 -12.80 -6.63
C SER A 131 -29.02 -12.49 -8.12
N SER A 132 -27.82 -12.15 -8.62
CA SER A 132 -27.60 -11.89 -10.04
C SER A 132 -27.88 -13.14 -10.89
N GLU A 133 -27.42 -14.32 -10.46
CA GLU A 133 -27.66 -15.57 -11.18
C GLU A 133 -29.14 -15.97 -11.17
N LYS A 134 -29.84 -15.77 -10.04
CA LYS A 134 -31.28 -15.95 -9.98
C LYS A 134 -32.02 -15.06 -10.99
N ASN A 135 -31.65 -13.79 -11.07
CA ASN A 135 -32.26 -12.85 -12.01
C ASN A 135 -31.96 -13.24 -13.48
N ARG A 136 -30.75 -13.68 -13.80
CA ARG A 136 -30.38 -14.19 -15.13
C ARG A 136 -31.23 -15.39 -15.52
N PHE A 137 -31.37 -16.35 -14.60
CA PHE A 137 -32.20 -17.52 -14.81
C PHE A 137 -33.65 -17.15 -15.07
N THR A 138 -34.25 -16.29 -14.24
CA THR A 138 -35.61 -15.81 -14.40
C THR A 138 -35.81 -15.10 -15.74
N ASN A 139 -34.87 -14.23 -16.12
CA ASN A 139 -34.93 -13.53 -17.40
C ASN A 139 -34.84 -14.51 -18.60
N ALA A 140 -34.00 -15.53 -18.51
CA ALA A 140 -33.89 -16.55 -19.57
C ALA A 140 -35.22 -17.32 -19.72
N LEU A 141 -35.87 -17.68 -18.63
CA LEU A 141 -37.18 -18.32 -18.68
C LEU A 141 -38.25 -17.39 -19.29
N THR A 142 -38.23 -16.10 -18.93
CA THR A 142 -39.21 -15.13 -19.46
C THR A 142 -39.05 -14.92 -20.97
N VAL A 143 -37.83 -14.99 -21.50
CA VAL A 143 -37.56 -14.85 -22.94
C VAL A 143 -37.91 -16.14 -23.70
N GLY A 144 -37.87 -17.29 -23.04
CA GLY A 144 -38.18 -18.62 -23.64
C GLY A 144 -39.67 -18.99 -23.66
N ASN A 145 -40.53 -18.11 -23.22
CA ASN A 145 -42.01 -18.36 -23.12
C ASN A 145 -42.74 -17.94 -24.42
#